data_b7a75bcc698ff99affea244fa3d50ed7
#
_entry.id   b7a75bcc698ff99affea244fa3d50ed7
#
_cell.length_a   1.000
_cell.length_b   1.000
_cell.length_c   1.000
_cell.angle_alpha   90.00
_cell.angle_beta   90.00
_cell.angle_gamma   90.00
#
_symmetry.space_group_name_H-M   'P 1'
#
loop_
_entity.id
_entity.type
_entity.pdbx_description
1 polymer ?
#
loop_
_entity_poly.entity_id
_entity_poly.type
_entity_poly.pdbx_seq_one_letter_code
_entity_poly.pdbx_strand_id
1 'polypeptide(L)'
;MALAMLVIAPLGCLLAQTLQMLIGFVAPRQFWPEYLHTVRIAMPLAIVFGTGAMVHASLRGRVQSMQEHLREKEIAEERARKLAAEARLRSLEAQIHPHFLFNTLNSISSLIAVNPIRAEQIVGRLAALLRASLDTSGQPLIPLGQELAMVESYLDIERARFGDKLRSSIAVPTDLENAKVPPMSVQSLVENAVKYGINPQSNGGEVVVTAAAENGNLRIEIRDTGSGFDLSAVPAGHGLDNLVSRLNALFGEKARLNVLRRDGHSVVEMVLPRV
;
A
#
# COMPACT_ATOMS: atom_id res chain seq x y z
N MET A 1 39.34 8.51 34.20
CA MET A 1 39.74 9.95 34.18
C MET A 1 39.88 10.56 35.55
N ALA A 2 38.94 10.43 36.48
CA ALA A 2 39.05 11.00 37.87
C ALA A 2 40.32 10.47 38.60
N LEU A 3 40.63 9.16 38.48
CA LEU A 3 41.86 8.57 39.07
C LEU A 3 43.13 9.15 38.42
N ALA A 4 43.13 9.46 37.14
CA ALA A 4 44.25 10.07 36.46
C ALA A 4 44.50 11.53 36.94
N MET A 5 43.47 12.29 37.22
CA MET A 5 43.58 13.65 37.74
C MET A 5 44.16 13.70 39.17
N LEU A 6 43.80 12.71 40.03
CA LEU A 6 44.39 12.53 41.35
C LEU A 6 45.90 12.31 41.35
N VAL A 7 46.43 11.81 40.21
CA VAL A 7 47.88 11.56 40.05
C VAL A 7 48.55 12.68 39.25
N ILE A 8 47.92 13.17 38.20
CA ILE A 8 48.49 14.17 37.28
C ILE A 8 48.62 15.54 37.95
N ALA A 9 47.63 15.97 38.72
CA ALA A 9 47.68 17.29 39.39
C ALA A 9 48.79 17.41 40.43
N PRO A 10 48.99 16.47 41.36
CA PRO A 10 50.12 16.52 42.30
C PRO A 10 51.49 16.41 41.60
N LEU A 11 51.57 15.55 40.54
CA LEU A 11 52.79 15.43 39.75
C LEU A 11 53.15 16.75 39.03
N GLY A 12 52.14 17.40 38.45
CA GLY A 12 52.31 18.70 37.81
C GLY A 12 52.77 19.78 38.82
N CYS A 13 52.16 19.82 40.02
CA CYS A 13 52.61 20.70 41.11
C CYS A 13 54.04 20.38 41.55
N LEU A 14 54.44 19.10 41.65
CA LEU A 14 55.77 18.68 42.03
C LEU A 14 56.78 19.18 40.98
N LEU A 15 56.47 19.03 39.72
CA LEU A 15 57.33 19.43 38.59
C LEU A 15 57.50 20.96 38.56
N ALA A 16 56.42 21.72 38.74
CA ALA A 16 56.47 23.17 38.81
C ALA A 16 57.32 23.65 40.00
N GLN A 17 57.17 23.02 41.18
CA GLN A 17 57.89 23.40 42.41
C GLN A 17 59.38 23.06 42.30
N THR A 18 59.73 21.90 41.66
CA THR A 18 61.14 21.53 41.41
C THR A 18 61.80 22.54 40.45
N LEU A 19 61.07 23.00 39.45
CA LEU A 19 61.57 24.00 38.49
C LEU A 19 61.81 25.35 39.22
N GLN A 20 60.88 25.79 40.08
CA GLN A 20 61.01 27.03 40.89
C GLN A 20 62.16 26.99 41.85
N MET A 21 62.46 25.82 42.45
CA MET A 21 63.63 25.62 43.32
C MET A 21 64.93 25.67 42.48
N LEU A 22 64.95 25.11 41.26
CA LEU A 22 66.11 25.10 40.39
C LEU A 22 66.50 26.51 39.91
N ILE A 23 65.48 27.39 39.71
CA ILE A 23 65.65 28.78 39.30
C ILE A 23 65.98 29.72 40.50
N GLY A 24 65.95 29.17 41.74
CA GLY A 24 66.28 29.93 42.95
C GLY A 24 65.13 30.75 43.55
N PHE A 25 63.88 30.54 43.06
CA PHE A 25 62.70 31.22 43.61
C PHE A 25 62.23 30.65 44.96
N VAL A 26 62.55 29.35 45.24
CA VAL A 26 62.13 28.68 46.47
C VAL A 26 63.38 28.09 47.16
N ALA A 27 63.55 28.47 48.46
CA ALA A 27 64.66 27.91 49.24
C ALA A 27 64.40 26.41 49.56
N PRO A 28 65.43 25.55 49.58
CA PRO A 28 65.26 24.10 49.81
C PRO A 28 64.50 23.76 51.09
N ARG A 29 64.58 24.60 52.13
CA ARG A 29 63.84 24.44 53.42
C ARG A 29 62.33 24.73 53.32
N GLN A 30 61.90 25.49 52.29
CA GLN A 30 60.50 25.89 52.08
C GLN A 30 59.82 25.01 51.03
N PHE A 31 60.52 24.13 50.38
CA PHE A 31 60.02 23.29 49.28
C PHE A 31 58.75 22.49 49.67
N TRP A 32 58.79 21.74 50.73
CA TRP A 32 57.65 20.91 51.16
C TRP A 32 56.44 21.69 51.68
N PRO A 33 56.58 22.72 52.51
CA PRO A 33 55.46 23.55 52.90
C PRO A 33 54.73 24.20 51.71
N GLU A 34 55.48 24.78 50.77
CA GLU A 34 54.89 25.39 49.59
C GLU A 34 54.26 24.41 48.61
N TYR A 35 54.90 23.25 48.42
CA TYR A 35 54.31 22.17 47.65
C TYR A 35 52.93 21.74 48.20
N LEU A 36 52.85 21.47 49.49
CA LEU A 36 51.60 21.10 50.15
C LEU A 36 50.52 22.18 50.03
N HIS A 37 50.91 23.45 50.15
CA HIS A 37 49.99 24.58 49.98
C HIS A 37 49.48 24.63 48.53
N THR A 38 50.33 24.50 47.54
CA THR A 38 49.95 24.51 46.11
C THR A 38 49.02 23.34 45.78
N VAL A 39 49.32 22.13 46.28
CA VAL A 39 48.46 20.94 46.07
C VAL A 39 47.09 21.11 46.70
N ARG A 40 47.04 21.69 47.92
CA ARG A 40 45.74 21.95 48.62
C ARG A 40 44.80 22.85 47.82
N ILE A 41 45.34 23.78 47.04
CA ILE A 41 44.54 24.67 46.18
C ILE A 41 44.27 24.04 44.79
N ALA A 42 45.28 23.46 44.19
CA ALA A 42 45.21 22.92 42.82
C ALA A 42 44.31 21.66 42.74
N MET A 43 44.31 20.78 43.74
CA MET A 43 43.48 19.56 43.74
C MET A 43 41.99 19.81 43.66
N PRO A 44 41.38 20.63 44.51
CA PRO A 44 39.93 20.93 44.41
C PRO A 44 39.57 21.54 43.04
N LEU A 45 40.40 22.46 42.55
CA LEU A 45 40.19 23.06 41.24
C LEU A 45 40.26 22.04 40.12
N ALA A 46 41.25 21.18 40.11
CA ALA A 46 41.43 20.11 39.13
C ALA A 46 40.21 19.14 39.12
N ILE A 47 39.69 18.80 40.31
CA ILE A 47 38.50 17.95 40.46
C ILE A 47 37.27 18.65 39.89
N VAL A 48 37.01 19.91 40.25
CA VAL A 48 35.85 20.66 39.75
C VAL A 48 35.89 20.82 38.24
N PHE A 49 37.00 21.28 37.67
CA PHE A 49 37.13 21.44 36.22
C PHE A 49 37.09 20.12 35.49
N GLY A 50 37.73 19.08 36.02
CA GLY A 50 37.75 17.78 35.42
C GLY A 50 36.42 17.07 35.44
N THR A 51 35.68 17.16 36.54
CA THR A 51 34.30 16.62 36.59
C THR A 51 33.36 17.43 35.67
N GLY A 52 33.48 18.76 35.66
CA GLY A 52 32.73 19.59 34.74
C GLY A 52 32.97 19.26 33.28
N ALA A 53 34.22 19.11 32.89
CA ALA A 53 34.58 18.70 31.50
C ALA A 53 34.04 17.31 31.15
N MET A 54 34.10 16.35 32.06
CA MET A 54 33.59 15.00 31.89
C MET A 54 32.06 14.98 31.71
N VAL A 55 31.32 15.70 32.56
CA VAL A 55 29.86 15.84 32.46
C VAL A 55 29.47 16.49 31.14
N HIS A 56 30.16 17.58 30.79
CA HIS A 56 29.91 18.25 29.53
C HIS A 56 30.18 17.36 28.28
N ALA A 57 31.26 16.60 28.27
CA ALA A 57 31.56 15.65 27.19
C ALA A 57 30.49 14.54 27.10
N SER A 58 30.06 14.00 28.26
CA SER A 58 29.02 12.97 28.29
C SER A 58 27.65 13.48 27.83
N LEU A 59 27.29 14.69 28.20
CA LEU A 59 26.05 15.33 27.76
C LEU A 59 26.06 15.59 26.23
N ARG A 60 27.18 16.08 25.70
CA ARG A 60 27.34 16.25 24.24
C ARG A 60 27.19 14.93 23.50
N GLY A 61 27.81 13.86 23.98
CA GLY A 61 27.68 12.53 23.38
C GLY A 61 26.24 12.02 23.37
N ARG A 62 25.51 12.23 24.49
CA ARG A 62 24.08 11.86 24.55
C ARG A 62 23.20 12.68 23.59
N VAL A 63 23.46 13.98 23.47
CA VAL A 63 22.70 14.84 22.53
C VAL A 63 22.96 14.42 21.08
N GLN A 64 24.21 14.13 20.74
CA GLN A 64 24.56 13.68 19.39
C GLN A 64 23.89 12.32 19.05
N SER A 65 23.99 11.34 19.95
CA SER A 65 23.35 10.03 19.71
C SER A 65 21.82 10.15 19.60
N MET A 66 21.21 11.03 20.42
CA MET A 66 19.78 11.29 20.34
C MET A 66 19.36 11.93 19.01
N GLN A 67 20.17 12.88 18.50
CA GLN A 67 19.94 13.51 17.20
C GLN A 67 20.09 12.53 16.04
N GLU A 68 21.08 11.62 16.09
CA GLU A 68 21.26 10.56 15.12
C GLU A 68 20.05 9.62 15.10
N HIS A 69 19.58 9.17 16.26
CA HIS A 69 18.40 8.33 16.36
C HIS A 69 17.11 9.01 15.89
N LEU A 70 16.95 10.31 16.11
CA LEU A 70 15.81 11.05 15.60
C LEU A 70 15.85 11.14 14.06
N ARG A 71 17.02 11.44 13.49
CA ARG A 71 17.19 11.48 12.03
C ARG A 71 16.95 10.12 11.38
N GLU A 72 17.44 9.03 11.98
CA GLU A 72 17.17 7.67 11.48
C GLU A 72 15.68 7.34 11.49
N LYS A 73 14.95 7.72 12.55
CA LYS A 73 13.51 7.56 12.63
C LYS A 73 12.76 8.39 11.59
N GLU A 74 13.11 9.66 11.41
CA GLU A 74 12.53 10.53 10.40
C GLU A 74 12.71 9.96 8.99
N ILE A 75 13.92 9.51 8.65
CA ILE A 75 14.21 8.88 7.34
C ILE A 75 13.42 7.57 7.18
N ALA A 76 13.31 6.75 8.23
CA ALA A 76 12.54 5.51 8.19
C ALA A 76 11.05 5.78 7.99
N GLU A 77 10.47 6.78 8.69
CA GLU A 77 9.08 7.19 8.51
C GLU A 77 8.82 7.74 7.11
N GLU A 78 9.70 8.58 6.58
CA GLU A 78 9.56 9.12 5.23
C GLU A 78 9.60 8.00 4.17
N ARG A 79 10.53 7.05 4.30
CA ARG A 79 10.59 5.86 3.44
C ARG A 79 9.33 5.01 3.53
N ALA A 80 8.83 4.78 4.74
CA ALA A 80 7.59 4.03 4.95
C ALA A 80 6.37 4.72 4.30
N ARG A 81 6.25 6.04 4.46
CA ARG A 81 5.20 6.85 3.81
C ARG A 81 5.31 6.80 2.29
N LYS A 82 6.51 6.90 1.73
CA LYS A 82 6.74 6.80 0.29
C LYS A 82 6.36 5.42 -0.25
N LEU A 83 6.81 4.34 0.40
CA LEU A 83 6.45 2.98 0.03
C LEU A 83 4.94 2.73 0.12
N ALA A 84 4.28 3.24 1.15
CA ALA A 84 2.83 3.14 1.29
C ALA A 84 2.09 3.92 0.18
N ALA A 85 2.57 5.10 -0.18
CA ALA A 85 2.01 5.89 -1.29
C ALA A 85 2.21 5.19 -2.65
N GLU A 86 3.40 4.63 -2.91
CA GLU A 86 3.68 3.86 -4.13
C GLU A 86 2.86 2.57 -4.20
N ALA A 87 2.69 1.85 -3.08
CA ALA A 87 1.83 0.67 -3.01
C ALA A 87 0.37 1.03 -3.28
N ARG A 88 -0.10 2.17 -2.75
CA ARG A 88 -1.45 2.68 -2.99
C ARG A 88 -1.65 3.08 -4.45
N LEU A 89 -0.65 3.74 -5.06
CA LEU A 89 -0.68 4.09 -6.47
C LEU A 89 -0.73 2.82 -7.36
N ARG A 90 0.12 1.84 -7.10
CA ARG A 90 0.10 0.55 -7.84
C ARG A 90 -1.23 -0.19 -7.66
N SER A 91 -1.82 -0.14 -6.47
CA SER A 91 -3.14 -0.73 -6.24
C SER A 91 -4.23 -0.02 -7.04
N LEU A 92 -4.17 1.31 -7.18
CA LEU A 92 -5.09 2.09 -8.01
C LEU A 92 -4.87 1.81 -9.51
N GLU A 93 -3.62 1.72 -9.97
CA GLU A 93 -3.27 1.37 -11.35
C GLU A 93 -3.73 -0.05 -11.71
N ALA A 94 -3.65 -1.00 -10.77
CA ALA A 94 -4.10 -2.39 -10.98
C ALA A 94 -5.63 -2.53 -11.03
N GLN A 95 -6.39 -1.58 -10.47
CA GLN A 95 -7.85 -1.56 -10.49
C GLN A 95 -8.42 -1.08 -11.85
N ILE A 96 -7.64 -0.32 -12.59
CA ILE A 96 -8.02 0.14 -13.92
C ILE A 96 -7.23 -0.70 -14.92
N HIS A 97 -7.90 -1.59 -15.65
CA HIS A 97 -7.26 -2.37 -16.71
C HIS A 97 -6.75 -1.42 -17.80
N PRO A 98 -5.42 -1.18 -17.95
CA PRO A 98 -4.89 -0.19 -18.90
C PRO A 98 -5.36 -0.46 -20.33
N HIS A 99 -5.42 -1.74 -20.70
CA HIS A 99 -5.85 -2.18 -22.02
C HIS A 99 -7.33 -1.83 -22.32
N PHE A 100 -8.22 -1.93 -21.32
CA PHE A 100 -9.62 -1.50 -21.47
C PHE A 100 -9.70 0.01 -21.71
N LEU A 101 -8.94 0.80 -20.90
CA LEU A 101 -8.91 2.24 -21.04
C LEU A 101 -8.41 2.68 -22.42
N PHE A 102 -7.28 2.12 -22.89
CA PHE A 102 -6.76 2.41 -24.23
C PHE A 102 -7.75 2.06 -25.36
N ASN A 103 -8.38 0.90 -25.27
CA ASN A 103 -9.36 0.46 -26.26
C ASN A 103 -10.60 1.37 -26.26
N THR A 104 -11.07 1.78 -25.08
CA THR A 104 -12.20 2.70 -24.95
C THR A 104 -11.88 4.08 -25.53
N LEU A 105 -10.68 4.64 -25.24
CA LEU A 105 -10.23 5.90 -25.82
C LEU A 105 -10.11 5.85 -27.35
N ASN A 106 -9.59 4.74 -27.89
CA ASN A 106 -9.53 4.53 -29.34
C ASN A 106 -10.95 4.46 -29.96
N SER A 107 -11.88 3.79 -29.30
CA SER A 107 -13.28 3.73 -29.73
C SER A 107 -13.95 5.11 -29.70
N ILE A 108 -13.73 5.89 -28.64
CA ILE A 108 -14.21 7.27 -28.55
C ILE A 108 -13.64 8.10 -29.70
N SER A 109 -12.31 8.03 -29.93
CA SER A 109 -11.64 8.77 -31.02
C SER A 109 -12.25 8.45 -32.40
N SER A 110 -12.53 7.18 -32.68
CA SER A 110 -13.14 6.78 -33.93
C SER A 110 -14.61 7.26 -34.05
N LEU A 111 -15.33 7.36 -32.95
CA LEU A 111 -16.73 7.80 -32.94
C LEU A 111 -16.89 9.30 -33.00
N ILE A 112 -15.91 10.10 -32.60
CA ILE A 112 -16.01 11.58 -32.63
C ILE A 112 -16.42 12.10 -34.00
N ALA A 113 -15.85 11.55 -35.07
CA ALA A 113 -16.13 12.00 -36.44
C ALA A 113 -17.44 11.40 -37.02
N VAL A 114 -17.87 10.21 -36.54
CA VAL A 114 -18.99 9.44 -37.12
C VAL A 114 -20.29 9.65 -36.33
N ASN A 115 -20.18 9.65 -34.99
CA ASN A 115 -21.32 9.79 -34.09
C ASN A 115 -20.90 10.49 -32.79
N PRO A 116 -20.78 11.83 -32.79
CA PRO A 116 -20.28 12.59 -31.65
C PRO A 116 -21.14 12.44 -30.38
N ILE A 117 -22.47 12.29 -30.56
CA ILE A 117 -23.40 12.07 -29.42
C ILE A 117 -23.08 10.77 -28.70
N ARG A 118 -22.81 9.69 -29.45
CA ARG A 118 -22.43 8.39 -28.88
C ARG A 118 -21.05 8.45 -28.26
N ALA A 119 -20.09 9.19 -28.83
CA ALA A 119 -18.78 9.42 -28.24
C ALA A 119 -18.90 10.11 -26.87
N GLU A 120 -19.73 11.15 -26.77
CA GLU A 120 -19.98 11.87 -25.50
C GLU A 120 -20.63 10.95 -24.45
N GLN A 121 -21.58 10.11 -24.84
CA GLN A 121 -22.20 9.13 -23.94
C GLN A 121 -21.16 8.14 -23.37
N ILE A 122 -20.25 7.65 -24.19
CA ILE A 122 -19.21 6.71 -23.77
C ILE A 122 -18.22 7.41 -22.81
N VAL A 123 -17.83 8.67 -23.07
CA VAL A 123 -17.00 9.46 -22.16
C VAL A 123 -17.69 9.60 -20.81
N GLY A 124 -19.00 9.91 -20.80
CA GLY A 124 -19.79 10.00 -19.57
C GLY A 124 -19.82 8.67 -18.79
N ARG A 125 -20.04 7.54 -19.49
CA ARG A 125 -20.02 6.19 -18.87
C ARG A 125 -18.65 5.82 -18.33
N LEU A 126 -17.59 6.12 -19.07
CA LEU A 126 -16.21 5.88 -18.62
C LEU A 126 -15.89 6.70 -17.36
N ALA A 127 -16.24 7.97 -17.35
CA ALA A 127 -16.04 8.83 -16.18
C ALA A 127 -16.82 8.34 -14.95
N ALA A 128 -18.07 7.88 -15.13
CA ALA A 128 -18.88 7.30 -14.08
C ALA A 128 -18.28 6.01 -13.52
N LEU A 129 -17.83 5.11 -14.39
CA LEU A 129 -17.18 3.86 -14.02
C LEU A 129 -15.90 4.09 -13.22
N LEU A 130 -15.03 5.00 -13.68
CA LEU A 130 -13.78 5.35 -13.00
C LEU A 130 -14.05 5.96 -11.62
N ARG A 131 -15.02 6.86 -11.51
CA ARG A 131 -15.39 7.45 -10.22
C ARG A 131 -15.94 6.41 -9.26
N ALA A 132 -16.87 5.55 -9.70
CA ALA A 132 -17.43 4.49 -8.87
C ALA A 132 -16.34 3.51 -8.38
N SER A 133 -15.37 3.16 -9.24
CA SER A 133 -14.23 2.32 -8.88
C SER A 133 -13.34 2.97 -7.81
N LEU A 134 -13.11 4.29 -7.90
CA LEU A 134 -12.33 5.04 -6.90
C LEU A 134 -13.07 5.17 -5.57
N ASP A 135 -14.39 5.46 -5.62
CA ASP A 135 -15.22 5.64 -4.43
C ASP A 135 -15.39 4.34 -3.62
N THR A 136 -15.35 3.19 -4.30
CA THR A 136 -15.42 1.87 -3.64
C THR A 136 -14.06 1.34 -3.18
N SER A 137 -12.97 1.99 -3.60
CA SER A 137 -11.62 1.61 -3.23
C SER A 137 -11.40 1.73 -1.72
N GLY A 138 -11.00 0.61 -1.10
CA GLY A 138 -10.78 0.54 0.35
C GLY A 138 -12.02 0.15 1.18
N GLN A 139 -13.19 0.02 0.58
CA GLN A 139 -14.34 -0.57 1.25
C GLN A 139 -14.22 -2.11 1.23
N PRO A 140 -14.49 -2.79 2.35
CA PRO A 140 -14.43 -4.26 2.35
C PRO A 140 -15.59 -4.87 1.56
N LEU A 141 -16.78 -4.30 1.66
CA LEU A 141 -18.02 -4.77 1.04
C LEU A 141 -18.88 -3.57 0.59
N ILE A 142 -19.54 -3.71 -0.57
CA ILE A 142 -20.48 -2.74 -1.13
C ILE A 142 -21.81 -3.42 -1.48
N PRO A 143 -22.92 -2.69 -1.66
CA PRO A 143 -24.18 -3.25 -2.18
C PRO A 143 -23.98 -3.85 -3.57
N LEU A 144 -24.61 -5.00 -3.84
CA LEU A 144 -24.62 -5.64 -5.16
C LEU A 144 -25.15 -4.70 -6.25
N GLY A 145 -26.18 -3.90 -5.96
CA GLY A 145 -26.70 -2.93 -6.91
C GLY A 145 -25.65 -1.90 -7.37
N GLN A 146 -24.69 -1.54 -6.51
CA GLN A 146 -23.59 -0.67 -6.88
C GLN A 146 -22.60 -1.37 -7.83
N GLU A 147 -22.29 -2.65 -7.59
CA GLU A 147 -21.51 -3.47 -8.53
C GLU A 147 -22.21 -3.61 -9.89
N LEU A 148 -23.53 -3.89 -9.87
CA LEU A 148 -24.31 -4.03 -11.11
C LEU A 148 -24.34 -2.73 -11.93
N ALA A 149 -24.40 -1.57 -11.30
CA ALA A 149 -24.32 -0.29 -11.98
C ALA A 149 -22.95 -0.07 -12.67
N MET A 150 -21.86 -0.52 -12.03
CA MET A 150 -20.52 -0.51 -12.65
C MET A 150 -20.43 -1.50 -13.82
N VAL A 151 -20.98 -2.70 -13.66
CA VAL A 151 -21.07 -3.73 -14.72
C VAL A 151 -21.87 -3.22 -15.91
N GLU A 152 -23.02 -2.58 -15.70
CA GLU A 152 -23.83 -2.01 -16.79
C GLU A 152 -23.05 -0.93 -17.55
N SER A 153 -22.38 -0.01 -16.81
CA SER A 153 -21.53 1.02 -17.43
C SER A 153 -20.39 0.42 -18.26
N TYR A 154 -19.75 -0.64 -17.76
CA TYR A 154 -18.71 -1.38 -18.48
C TYR A 154 -19.27 -2.04 -19.74
N LEU A 155 -20.38 -2.77 -19.65
CA LEU A 155 -21.00 -3.46 -20.77
C LEU A 155 -21.52 -2.47 -21.85
N ASP A 156 -22.00 -1.29 -21.47
CA ASP A 156 -22.38 -0.22 -22.40
C ASP A 156 -21.19 0.27 -23.23
N ILE A 157 -20.03 0.43 -22.59
CA ILE A 157 -18.78 0.81 -23.27
C ILE A 157 -18.35 -0.30 -24.24
N GLU A 158 -18.37 -1.56 -23.81
CA GLU A 158 -17.98 -2.70 -24.63
C GLU A 158 -18.98 -2.92 -25.80
N ARG A 159 -20.28 -2.73 -25.57
CA ARG A 159 -21.30 -2.74 -26.65
C ARG A 159 -21.04 -1.67 -27.72
N ALA A 160 -20.53 -0.51 -27.31
CA ALA A 160 -20.15 0.52 -28.27
C ALA A 160 -18.94 0.10 -29.15
N ARG A 161 -18.02 -0.71 -28.59
CA ARG A 161 -16.83 -1.22 -29.27
C ARG A 161 -17.13 -2.43 -30.17
N PHE A 162 -17.90 -3.38 -29.64
CA PHE A 162 -18.18 -4.64 -30.35
C PHE A 162 -19.41 -4.57 -31.26
N GLY A 163 -20.27 -3.56 -31.10
CA GLY A 163 -21.53 -3.45 -31.83
C GLY A 163 -22.44 -4.65 -31.54
N ASP A 164 -23.07 -5.17 -32.57
CA ASP A 164 -23.99 -6.32 -32.48
C ASP A 164 -23.33 -7.66 -32.12
N LYS A 165 -22.00 -7.69 -32.06
CA LYS A 165 -21.24 -8.87 -31.64
C LYS A 165 -21.31 -9.12 -30.12
N LEU A 166 -21.66 -8.12 -29.31
CA LEU A 166 -21.81 -8.29 -27.86
C LEU A 166 -23.28 -8.12 -27.46
N ARG A 167 -23.93 -9.22 -27.12
CA ARG A 167 -25.20 -9.21 -26.41
C ARG A 167 -24.95 -9.38 -24.92
N SER A 168 -25.64 -8.63 -24.10
CA SER A 168 -25.50 -8.75 -22.66
C SER A 168 -26.82 -8.44 -21.94
N SER A 169 -27.07 -9.15 -20.85
CA SER A 169 -28.22 -8.93 -19.97
C SER A 169 -27.84 -9.13 -18.51
N ILE A 170 -28.49 -8.34 -17.66
CA ILE A 170 -28.40 -8.45 -16.19
C ILE A 170 -29.79 -8.76 -15.68
N ALA A 171 -29.96 -9.95 -15.11
CA ALA A 171 -31.22 -10.46 -14.60
C ALA A 171 -31.08 -10.79 -13.11
N VAL A 172 -31.02 -9.77 -12.27
CA VAL A 172 -30.85 -9.86 -10.81
C VAL A 172 -32.11 -9.34 -10.13
N PRO A 173 -32.71 -10.11 -9.21
CA PRO A 173 -33.85 -9.66 -8.42
C PRO A 173 -33.50 -8.42 -7.57
N THR A 174 -34.43 -7.44 -7.52
CA THR A 174 -34.21 -6.16 -6.80
C THR A 174 -34.01 -6.33 -5.30
N ASP A 175 -34.57 -7.40 -4.71
CA ASP A 175 -34.39 -7.72 -3.28
C ASP A 175 -32.95 -8.16 -2.94
N LEU A 176 -32.16 -8.50 -3.95
CA LEU A 176 -30.74 -8.87 -3.80
C LEU A 176 -29.77 -7.69 -4.00
N GLU A 177 -30.24 -6.55 -4.50
CA GLU A 177 -29.36 -5.39 -4.76
C GLU A 177 -28.67 -4.84 -3.49
N ASN A 178 -29.30 -5.02 -2.32
CA ASN A 178 -28.72 -4.60 -1.04
C ASN A 178 -27.76 -5.63 -0.42
N ALA A 179 -27.66 -6.84 -0.98
CA ALA A 179 -26.72 -7.86 -0.52
C ALA A 179 -25.26 -7.36 -0.68
N LYS A 180 -24.43 -7.69 0.29
CA LYS A 180 -23.06 -7.17 0.33
C LYS A 180 -22.09 -8.07 -0.43
N VAL A 181 -21.31 -7.46 -1.32
CA VAL A 181 -20.28 -8.14 -2.14
C VAL A 181 -18.96 -7.37 -2.08
N PRO A 182 -17.82 -8.02 -2.29
CA PRO A 182 -16.54 -7.31 -2.40
C PRO A 182 -16.56 -6.40 -3.63
N PRO A 183 -16.01 -5.17 -3.55
CA PRO A 183 -15.95 -4.26 -4.69
C PRO A 183 -15.17 -4.88 -5.87
N MET A 184 -15.61 -4.57 -7.09
CA MET A 184 -15.02 -5.06 -8.35
C MET A 184 -15.09 -6.59 -8.53
N SER A 185 -15.89 -7.32 -7.72
CA SER A 185 -15.97 -8.78 -7.82
C SER A 185 -16.77 -9.22 -9.04
N VAL A 186 -17.98 -8.70 -9.21
CA VAL A 186 -18.84 -9.03 -10.35
C VAL A 186 -18.27 -8.43 -11.63
N GLN A 187 -17.76 -7.20 -11.56
CA GLN A 187 -17.12 -6.55 -12.70
C GLN A 187 -15.94 -7.36 -13.23
N SER A 188 -15.03 -7.84 -12.37
CA SER A 188 -13.88 -8.65 -12.80
C SER A 188 -14.31 -9.93 -13.51
N LEU A 189 -15.39 -10.57 -13.06
CA LEU A 189 -15.92 -11.76 -13.72
C LEU A 189 -16.51 -11.46 -15.10
N VAL A 190 -17.25 -10.35 -15.21
CA VAL A 190 -17.84 -9.91 -16.49
C VAL A 190 -16.74 -9.48 -17.47
N GLU A 191 -15.71 -8.77 -17.01
CA GLU A 191 -14.54 -8.42 -17.83
C GLU A 191 -13.86 -9.68 -18.42
N ASN A 192 -13.68 -10.73 -17.60
CA ASN A 192 -13.13 -11.99 -18.08
C ASN A 192 -14.03 -12.67 -19.10
N ALA A 193 -15.35 -12.67 -18.89
CA ALA A 193 -16.33 -13.20 -19.83
C ALA A 193 -16.25 -12.47 -21.19
N VAL A 194 -16.18 -11.14 -21.20
CA VAL A 194 -16.02 -10.37 -22.44
C VAL A 194 -14.66 -10.63 -23.09
N LYS A 195 -13.58 -10.58 -22.31
CA LYS A 195 -12.21 -10.72 -22.83
C LYS A 195 -11.92 -12.08 -23.43
N TYR A 196 -12.33 -13.14 -22.74
CA TYR A 196 -11.98 -14.52 -23.10
C TYR A 196 -13.15 -15.27 -23.74
N GLY A 197 -14.39 -14.88 -23.42
CA GLY A 197 -15.59 -15.51 -23.98
C GLY A 197 -16.04 -14.89 -25.29
N ILE A 198 -15.95 -13.57 -25.45
CA ILE A 198 -16.53 -12.85 -26.60
C ILE A 198 -15.44 -12.40 -27.59
N ASN A 199 -14.40 -11.75 -27.13
CA ASN A 199 -13.37 -11.14 -27.98
C ASN A 199 -12.71 -12.11 -28.99
N PRO A 200 -12.43 -13.38 -28.64
CA PRO A 200 -11.86 -14.33 -29.59
C PRO A 200 -12.83 -14.81 -30.67
N GLN A 201 -14.16 -14.60 -30.51
CA GLN A 201 -15.17 -15.14 -31.40
C GLN A 201 -15.49 -14.18 -32.54
N SER A 202 -15.35 -14.67 -33.80
CA SER A 202 -15.68 -13.87 -34.98
C SER A 202 -17.18 -13.51 -35.07
N ASN A 203 -18.06 -14.40 -34.60
CA ASN A 203 -19.51 -14.24 -34.60
C ASN A 203 -20.06 -13.51 -33.35
N GLY A 204 -19.18 -13.08 -32.48
CA GLY A 204 -19.59 -12.47 -31.22
C GLY A 204 -20.19 -13.47 -30.23
N GLY A 205 -20.85 -12.98 -29.18
CA GLY A 205 -21.43 -13.85 -28.18
C GLY A 205 -22.34 -13.09 -27.21
N GLU A 206 -22.68 -13.78 -26.13
CA GLU A 206 -23.58 -13.28 -25.10
C GLU A 206 -22.94 -13.39 -23.72
N VAL A 207 -23.18 -12.40 -22.87
CA VAL A 207 -22.84 -12.40 -21.44
C VAL A 207 -24.12 -12.16 -20.63
N VAL A 208 -24.43 -13.07 -19.73
CA VAL A 208 -25.60 -12.99 -18.85
C VAL A 208 -25.15 -13.00 -17.41
N VAL A 209 -25.61 -12.02 -16.64
CA VAL A 209 -25.38 -11.93 -15.19
C VAL A 209 -26.69 -12.25 -14.48
N THR A 210 -26.67 -13.24 -13.60
CA THR A 210 -27.81 -13.58 -12.75
C THR A 210 -27.39 -13.69 -11.29
N ALA A 211 -28.36 -13.52 -10.39
CA ALA A 211 -28.14 -13.77 -8.96
C ALA A 211 -29.36 -14.45 -8.32
N ALA A 212 -29.11 -15.28 -7.31
CA ALA A 212 -30.13 -15.94 -6.53
C ALA A 212 -29.71 -16.05 -5.06
N ALA A 213 -30.70 -16.04 -4.16
CA ALA A 213 -30.47 -16.38 -2.75
C ALA A 213 -30.79 -17.85 -2.52
N GLU A 214 -29.82 -18.62 -2.02
CA GLU A 214 -29.97 -20.06 -1.76
C GLU A 214 -29.34 -20.41 -0.43
N ASN A 215 -30.11 -21.06 0.44
CA ASN A 215 -29.61 -21.59 1.73
C ASN A 215 -28.81 -20.58 2.58
N GLY A 216 -29.25 -19.30 2.60
CA GLY A 216 -28.54 -18.24 3.33
C GLY A 216 -27.31 -17.68 2.61
N ASN A 217 -27.04 -18.11 1.39
CA ASN A 217 -25.96 -17.61 0.55
C ASN A 217 -26.51 -16.77 -0.61
N LEU A 218 -25.68 -15.87 -1.11
CA LEU A 218 -25.86 -15.19 -2.37
C LEU A 218 -25.06 -15.93 -3.44
N ARG A 219 -25.72 -16.42 -4.48
CA ARG A 219 -25.10 -17.02 -5.66
C ARG A 219 -25.19 -16.04 -6.82
N ILE A 220 -24.08 -15.70 -7.41
CA ILE A 220 -23.98 -14.84 -8.61
C ILE A 220 -23.37 -15.70 -9.71
N GLU A 221 -24.03 -15.78 -10.85
CA GLU A 221 -23.56 -16.49 -12.04
C GLU A 221 -23.31 -15.52 -13.17
N ILE A 222 -22.14 -15.61 -13.79
CA ILE A 222 -21.81 -14.98 -15.05
C ILE A 222 -21.69 -16.07 -16.10
N ARG A 223 -22.58 -16.04 -17.08
CA ARG A 223 -22.61 -17.01 -18.18
C ARG A 223 -22.15 -16.32 -19.46
N ASP A 224 -21.24 -16.95 -20.18
CA ASP A 224 -20.77 -16.51 -21.48
C ASP A 224 -20.77 -17.63 -22.52
N THR A 225 -20.76 -17.27 -23.82
CA THR A 225 -20.75 -18.22 -24.93
C THR A 225 -19.37 -18.69 -25.34
N GLY A 226 -18.34 -18.39 -24.53
CA GLY A 226 -16.96 -18.78 -24.78
C GLY A 226 -16.67 -20.25 -24.50
N SER A 227 -15.43 -20.63 -24.75
CA SER A 227 -14.94 -22.00 -24.52
C SER A 227 -14.79 -22.36 -23.05
N GLY A 228 -14.86 -21.37 -22.17
CA GLY A 228 -14.52 -21.53 -20.75
C GLY A 228 -13.01 -21.53 -20.52
N PHE A 229 -12.63 -21.63 -19.25
CA PHE A 229 -11.24 -21.70 -18.82
C PHE A 229 -11.11 -22.56 -17.56
N ASP A 230 -9.90 -23.03 -17.29
CA ASP A 230 -9.58 -23.73 -16.04
C ASP A 230 -9.08 -22.72 -15.01
N LEU A 231 -9.76 -22.66 -13.85
CA LEU A 231 -9.39 -21.75 -12.76
C LEU A 231 -7.98 -22.04 -12.22
N SER A 232 -7.56 -23.32 -12.26
CA SER A 232 -6.22 -23.73 -11.81
C SER A 232 -5.10 -23.29 -12.74
N ALA A 233 -5.42 -22.95 -14.00
CA ALA A 233 -4.48 -22.47 -15.01
C ALA A 233 -4.36 -20.93 -15.04
N VAL A 234 -5.09 -20.21 -14.17
CA VAL A 234 -5.01 -18.75 -14.09
C VAL A 234 -3.67 -18.34 -13.45
N PRO A 235 -2.84 -17.54 -14.14
CA PRO A 235 -1.57 -17.12 -13.58
C PRO A 235 -1.73 -16.25 -12.32
N ALA A 236 -0.81 -16.39 -11.38
CA ALA A 236 -0.78 -15.57 -10.18
C ALA A 236 -0.74 -14.05 -10.52
N GLY A 237 -1.50 -13.24 -9.77
CA GLY A 237 -1.58 -11.80 -9.98
C GLY A 237 -2.58 -11.34 -11.05
N HIS A 238 -3.31 -12.24 -11.70
CA HIS A 238 -4.44 -11.89 -12.55
C HIS A 238 -5.66 -11.45 -11.74
N GLY A 239 -6.60 -10.73 -12.36
CA GLY A 239 -7.79 -10.22 -11.68
C GLY A 239 -8.61 -11.29 -10.93
N LEU A 240 -8.69 -12.51 -11.49
CA LEU A 240 -9.36 -13.64 -10.84
C LEU A 240 -8.60 -14.17 -9.62
N ASP A 241 -7.27 -14.25 -9.68
CA ASP A 241 -6.44 -14.67 -8.55
C ASP A 241 -6.57 -13.67 -7.38
N ASN A 242 -6.58 -12.38 -7.68
CA ASN A 242 -6.83 -11.33 -6.71
C ASN A 242 -8.25 -11.42 -6.11
N LEU A 243 -9.25 -11.78 -6.93
CA LEU A 243 -10.61 -11.99 -6.46
C LEU A 243 -10.68 -13.20 -5.50
N VAL A 244 -10.11 -14.34 -5.87
CA VAL A 244 -10.06 -15.54 -5.02
C VAL A 244 -9.37 -15.23 -3.69
N SER A 245 -8.21 -14.58 -3.72
CA SER A 245 -7.47 -14.19 -2.52
C SER A 245 -8.30 -13.28 -1.62
N ARG A 246 -9.03 -12.32 -2.18
CA ARG A 246 -9.91 -11.42 -1.44
C ARG A 246 -11.11 -12.12 -0.83
N LEU A 247 -11.75 -13.03 -1.60
CA LEU A 247 -12.85 -13.86 -1.09
C LEU A 247 -12.43 -14.70 0.11
N ASN A 248 -11.26 -15.34 0.00
CA ASN A 248 -10.67 -16.11 1.10
C ASN A 248 -10.36 -15.24 2.32
N ALA A 249 -9.82 -14.05 2.14
CA ALA A 249 -9.52 -13.12 3.23
C ALA A 249 -10.77 -12.61 3.96
N LEU A 250 -11.89 -12.38 3.24
CA LEU A 250 -13.12 -11.82 3.81
C LEU A 250 -14.05 -12.88 4.40
N PHE A 251 -14.13 -14.06 3.76
CA PHE A 251 -15.14 -15.06 4.08
C PHE A 251 -14.58 -16.46 4.41
N GLY A 252 -13.27 -16.68 4.20
CA GLY A 252 -12.64 -17.99 4.35
C GLY A 252 -13.29 -19.03 3.44
N GLU A 253 -13.49 -20.24 3.96
CA GLU A 253 -14.11 -21.36 3.25
C GLU A 253 -15.61 -21.17 2.92
N LYS A 254 -16.24 -20.12 3.46
CA LYS A 254 -17.66 -19.82 3.21
C LYS A 254 -17.90 -19.20 1.85
N ALA A 255 -16.88 -18.64 1.21
CA ALA A 255 -16.98 -18.16 -0.16
C ALA A 255 -16.35 -19.15 -1.13
N ARG A 256 -16.95 -19.29 -2.31
CA ARG A 256 -16.46 -20.19 -3.35
C ARG A 256 -16.58 -19.53 -4.71
N LEU A 257 -15.59 -19.80 -5.57
CA LEU A 257 -15.61 -19.43 -6.99
C LEU A 257 -15.43 -20.73 -7.78
N ASN A 258 -16.41 -21.03 -8.62
CA ASN A 258 -16.41 -22.25 -9.46
C ASN A 258 -16.47 -21.83 -10.93
N VAL A 259 -15.79 -22.58 -11.80
CA VAL A 259 -15.92 -22.48 -13.25
C VAL A 259 -16.50 -23.79 -13.76
N LEU A 260 -17.62 -23.68 -14.44
CA LEU A 260 -18.44 -24.83 -14.87
C LEU A 260 -18.72 -24.66 -16.36
N ARG A 261 -19.07 -25.77 -17.01
CA ARG A 261 -19.65 -25.75 -18.35
C ARG A 261 -21.06 -26.30 -18.30
N ARG A 262 -22.06 -25.49 -18.74
CA ARG A 262 -23.46 -25.86 -18.74
C ARG A 262 -24.11 -25.48 -20.07
N ASP A 263 -24.76 -26.41 -20.72
CA ASP A 263 -25.47 -26.19 -22.01
C ASP A 263 -24.63 -25.49 -23.08
N GLY A 264 -23.37 -25.85 -23.19
CA GLY A 264 -22.44 -25.28 -24.16
C GLY A 264 -21.87 -23.91 -23.79
N HIS A 265 -22.27 -23.32 -22.65
CA HIS A 265 -21.81 -22.04 -22.13
C HIS A 265 -20.74 -22.24 -21.02
N SER A 266 -19.83 -21.29 -20.94
CA SER A 266 -18.99 -21.09 -19.75
C SER A 266 -19.81 -20.41 -18.67
N VAL A 267 -19.74 -20.91 -17.44
CA VAL A 267 -20.43 -20.34 -16.27
C VAL A 267 -19.43 -20.16 -15.14
N VAL A 268 -19.24 -18.92 -14.71
CA VAL A 268 -18.50 -18.63 -13.49
C VAL A 268 -19.50 -18.36 -12.40
N GLU A 269 -19.44 -19.17 -11.36
CA GLU A 269 -20.32 -19.09 -10.20
C GLU A 269 -19.54 -18.58 -8.99
N MET A 270 -20.00 -17.49 -8.39
CA MET A 270 -19.50 -16.97 -7.12
C MET A 270 -20.58 -17.13 -6.05
N VAL A 271 -20.24 -17.87 -4.99
CA VAL A 271 -21.12 -18.10 -3.84
C VAL A 271 -20.56 -17.41 -2.61
N LEU A 272 -21.36 -16.57 -1.97
CA LEU A 272 -21.00 -15.76 -0.81
C LEU A 272 -22.03 -15.94 0.31
N PRO A 273 -21.63 -15.86 1.60
CA PRO A 273 -22.61 -15.72 2.68
C PRO A 273 -23.42 -14.43 2.47
N ARG A 274 -24.75 -14.51 2.61
CA ARG A 274 -25.61 -13.33 2.54
C ARG A 274 -25.49 -12.55 3.85
N VAL A 275 -24.85 -11.38 3.79
CA VAL A 275 -24.62 -10.45 4.91
C VAL A 275 -25.49 -9.22 4.73
#